data_cf6b4f3bfe43080b09b63580cef29ebf
#
_entry.id   cf6b4f3bfe43080b09b63580cef29ebf
#
_cell.length_a   1.000
_cell.length_b   1.000
_cell.length_c   1.000
_cell.angle_alpha   90.00
_cell.angle_beta   90.00
_cell.angle_gamma   90.00
#
_symmetry.space_group_name_H-M   'P 1'
#
loop_
_entity.id
_entity.type
_entity.pdbx_description
1 polymer ?
#
loop_
_entity_poly.entity_id
_entity_poly.type
_entity_poly.pdbx_seq_one_letter_code
_entity_poly.pdbx_strand_id
1 'polypeptide(L)'
;MKILIKIMKDNQKIIITATTAESLVYPNVKNWAITTEQLVEEVVECYEAGAAVAHVHLPRGNEIETVKRIRERCDIILQAGVSSESIQQRKGDIDAKPDMMSVMLNHDAEYFNQVRLDILHPIEELEEYCIKLKESNIKPEWELWHTGSSWNLNYLIDKGLLDWSIPHILTLFFNWPGGMWSPANYQEYMYRKKFIPPNCIHGVSVMGEEQMKLLVFVLTHGGNIRVGTEDYPFIKDKNPAKNNAEIVKTYVDICKHVRRDVADPSEARVILGLK
;
A
#
# COMPACT_ATOMS: atom_id res chain seq x y z
N MET A 1 -3.22 31.31 -3.04
CA MET A 1 -2.59 30.03 -3.45
C MET A 1 -2.52 28.99 -2.33
N LYS A 2 -1.89 29.27 -1.15
CA LYS A 2 -1.81 28.28 -0.02
C LYS A 2 -3.17 27.85 0.55
N ILE A 3 -4.19 28.71 0.60
CA ILE A 3 -5.54 28.39 1.09
C ILE A 3 -6.30 27.52 0.09
N LEU A 4 -6.20 27.81 -1.22
CA LEU A 4 -6.81 26.98 -2.27
C LEU A 4 -6.22 25.56 -2.28
N ILE A 5 -4.89 25.42 -2.14
CA ILE A 5 -4.21 24.12 -2.06
C ILE A 5 -4.67 23.35 -0.82
N LYS A 6 -4.93 24.02 0.30
CA LYS A 6 -5.43 23.38 1.52
C LYS A 6 -6.88 22.89 1.33
N ILE A 7 -7.76 23.73 0.74
CA ILE A 7 -9.16 23.38 0.46
C ILE A 7 -9.24 22.22 -0.56
N MET A 8 -8.37 22.20 -1.57
CA MET A 8 -8.33 21.08 -2.54
C MET A 8 -7.87 19.77 -1.88
N LYS A 9 -6.94 19.79 -0.90
CA LYS A 9 -6.55 18.60 -0.14
C LYS A 9 -7.64 18.09 0.80
N ASP A 10 -8.42 18.98 1.39
CA ASP A 10 -9.49 18.60 2.32
C ASP A 10 -10.74 18.01 1.60
N ASN A 11 -10.89 18.24 0.29
CA ASN A 11 -11.96 17.67 -0.55
C ASN A 11 -11.50 16.52 -1.45
N GLN A 12 -10.25 16.08 -1.36
CA GLN A 12 -9.77 14.96 -2.15
C GLN A 12 -10.44 13.66 -1.70
N LYS A 13 -10.96 12.89 -2.67
CA LYS A 13 -11.53 11.56 -2.40
C LYS A 13 -10.48 10.63 -1.77
N ILE A 14 -10.96 9.68 -0.98
CA ILE A 14 -10.11 8.69 -0.31
C ILE A 14 -9.81 7.53 -1.27
N ILE A 15 -8.55 7.15 -1.37
CA ILE A 15 -8.14 5.93 -2.02
C ILE A 15 -8.08 4.83 -0.96
N ILE A 16 -8.83 3.76 -1.19
CA ILE A 16 -8.75 2.53 -0.39
C ILE A 16 -7.92 1.52 -1.19
N THR A 17 -6.79 1.11 -0.61
CA THR A 17 -5.99 -0.01 -1.10
C THR A 17 -6.38 -1.26 -0.35
N ALA A 18 -6.87 -2.29 -1.07
CA ALA A 18 -7.12 -3.61 -0.52
C ALA A 18 -5.85 -4.47 -0.61
N THR A 19 -5.44 -5.10 0.50
CA THR A 19 -4.32 -6.03 0.50
C THR A 19 -4.82 -7.46 0.64
N THR A 20 -4.57 -8.26 -0.40
CA THR A 20 -5.14 -9.61 -0.55
C THR A 20 -4.12 -10.71 -0.25
N ALA A 21 -2.95 -10.34 0.26
CA ALA A 21 -1.90 -11.29 0.57
C ALA A 21 -2.13 -11.99 1.92
N GLU A 22 -1.37 -13.06 2.12
CA GLU A 22 -1.36 -13.79 3.38
C GLU A 22 -0.84 -12.91 4.52
N SER A 23 -1.42 -13.07 5.71
CA SER A 23 -0.96 -12.38 6.90
C SER A 23 0.26 -13.06 7.51
N LEU A 24 1.39 -12.40 7.47
CA LEU A 24 2.60 -12.84 8.17
C LEU A 24 2.50 -12.63 9.68
N VAL A 25 1.71 -11.66 10.11
CA VAL A 25 1.51 -11.33 11.53
C VAL A 25 0.46 -12.24 12.18
N TYR A 26 -0.53 -12.70 11.42
CA TYR A 26 -1.64 -13.52 11.90
C TYR A 26 -1.77 -14.84 11.11
N PRO A 27 -0.74 -15.71 11.09
CA PRO A 27 -0.68 -16.87 10.19
C PRO A 27 -1.72 -17.96 10.48
N ASN A 28 -2.40 -17.88 11.62
CA ASN A 28 -3.50 -18.79 11.95
C ASN A 28 -4.83 -18.41 11.31
N VAL A 29 -4.93 -17.20 10.75
CA VAL A 29 -6.09 -16.75 9.98
C VAL A 29 -5.83 -17.07 8.52
N LYS A 30 -6.61 -18.01 7.96
CA LYS A 30 -6.41 -18.53 6.60
C LYS A 30 -7.59 -18.18 5.70
N ASN A 31 -7.87 -16.89 5.56
CA ASN A 31 -8.94 -16.39 4.73
C ASN A 31 -8.43 -15.51 3.57
N TRP A 32 -7.32 -15.91 2.97
CA TRP A 32 -6.72 -15.26 1.80
C TRP A 32 -6.62 -16.22 0.62
N ALA A 33 -6.45 -15.65 -0.58
CA ALA A 33 -6.29 -16.40 -1.82
C ALA A 33 -4.96 -17.17 -1.85
N ILE A 34 -5.02 -18.45 -2.27
CA ILE A 34 -3.86 -19.34 -2.39
C ILE A 34 -3.54 -19.61 -3.87
N THR A 35 -4.57 -19.64 -4.74
CA THR A 35 -4.40 -19.91 -6.17
C THR A 35 -4.65 -18.65 -7.00
N THR A 36 -4.19 -18.66 -8.26
CA THR A 36 -4.45 -17.57 -9.22
C THR A 36 -5.95 -17.30 -9.34
N GLU A 37 -6.78 -18.35 -9.42
CA GLU A 37 -8.24 -18.25 -9.53
C GLU A 37 -8.83 -17.52 -8.33
N GLN A 38 -8.43 -17.94 -7.13
CA GLN A 38 -8.90 -17.33 -5.87
C GLN A 38 -8.47 -15.87 -5.77
N LEU A 39 -7.22 -15.56 -6.17
CA LEU A 39 -6.71 -14.19 -6.14
C LEU A 39 -7.49 -13.29 -7.11
N VAL A 40 -7.78 -13.77 -8.32
CA VAL A 40 -8.59 -13.02 -9.30
C VAL A 40 -9.98 -12.72 -8.74
N GLU A 41 -10.67 -13.72 -8.17
CA GLU A 41 -11.99 -13.51 -7.56
C GLU A 41 -11.93 -12.54 -6.39
N GLU A 42 -10.96 -12.69 -5.49
CA GLU A 42 -10.81 -11.83 -4.32
C GLU A 42 -10.54 -10.36 -4.70
N VAL A 43 -9.72 -10.14 -5.72
CA VAL A 43 -9.47 -8.78 -6.25
C VAL A 43 -10.74 -8.18 -6.85
N VAL A 44 -11.52 -8.96 -7.59
CA VAL A 44 -12.81 -8.50 -8.16
C VAL A 44 -13.81 -8.18 -7.04
N GLU A 45 -13.92 -9.04 -6.02
CA GLU A 45 -14.78 -8.76 -4.85
C GLU A 45 -14.36 -7.47 -4.12
N CYS A 46 -13.05 -7.22 -3.97
CA CYS A 46 -12.55 -5.98 -3.37
C CYS A 46 -12.87 -4.75 -4.22
N TYR A 47 -12.76 -4.86 -5.55
CA TYR A 47 -13.17 -3.82 -6.49
C TYR A 47 -14.66 -3.50 -6.34
N GLU A 48 -15.52 -4.50 -6.34
CA GLU A 48 -16.97 -4.34 -6.17
C GLU A 48 -17.34 -3.75 -4.79
N ALA A 49 -16.52 -4.05 -3.77
CA ALA A 49 -16.68 -3.47 -2.44
C ALA A 49 -16.24 -1.99 -2.34
N GLY A 50 -15.54 -1.46 -3.34
CA GLY A 50 -15.13 -0.06 -3.45
C GLY A 50 -13.63 0.22 -3.24
N ALA A 51 -12.77 -0.79 -3.35
CA ALA A 51 -11.33 -0.57 -3.40
C ALA A 51 -10.93 0.00 -4.78
N ALA A 52 -10.06 1.01 -4.78
CA ALA A 52 -9.51 1.57 -6.01
C ALA A 52 -8.17 0.93 -6.40
N VAL A 53 -7.45 0.38 -5.43
CA VAL A 53 -6.15 -0.28 -5.61
C VAL A 53 -6.20 -1.65 -4.96
N ALA A 54 -5.67 -2.67 -5.64
CA ALA A 54 -5.39 -3.98 -5.08
C ALA A 54 -3.87 -4.19 -4.94
N HIS A 55 -3.40 -4.33 -3.70
CA HIS A 55 -2.06 -4.79 -3.39
C HIS A 55 -2.06 -6.31 -3.38
N VAL A 56 -1.30 -6.92 -4.27
CA VAL A 56 -1.32 -8.37 -4.52
C VAL A 56 0.09 -8.95 -4.50
N HIS A 57 0.24 -10.13 -3.94
CA HIS A 57 1.42 -10.97 -4.12
C HIS A 57 1.15 -11.91 -5.31
N LEU A 58 1.77 -11.62 -6.45
CA LEU A 58 1.53 -12.39 -7.67
C LEU A 58 2.12 -13.80 -7.54
N PRO A 59 1.35 -14.87 -7.88
CA PRO A 59 1.82 -16.24 -7.81
C PRO A 59 3.02 -16.48 -8.73
N ARG A 60 4.13 -16.94 -8.17
CA ARG A 60 5.39 -17.14 -8.91
C ARG A 60 5.21 -18.08 -10.11
N GLY A 61 5.68 -17.62 -11.28
CA GLY A 61 5.54 -18.33 -12.56
C GLY A 61 4.19 -18.11 -13.26
N ASN A 62 3.24 -17.39 -12.63
CA ASN A 62 1.93 -17.06 -13.20
C ASN A 62 1.62 -15.56 -13.16
N GLU A 63 2.62 -14.72 -12.92
CA GLU A 63 2.45 -13.28 -12.69
C GLU A 63 1.72 -12.61 -13.86
N ILE A 64 2.18 -12.85 -15.10
CA ILE A 64 1.61 -12.26 -16.33
C ILE A 64 0.17 -12.71 -16.54
N GLU A 65 -0.10 -14.01 -16.39
CA GLU A 65 -1.44 -14.56 -16.57
C GLU A 65 -2.40 -14.03 -15.48
N THR A 66 -1.92 -13.91 -14.25
CA THR A 66 -2.73 -13.38 -13.14
C THR A 66 -3.14 -11.93 -13.41
N VAL A 67 -2.18 -11.06 -13.77
CA VAL A 67 -2.47 -9.64 -14.10
C VAL A 67 -3.44 -9.53 -15.27
N LYS A 68 -3.24 -10.33 -16.33
CA LYS A 68 -4.14 -10.38 -17.48
C LYS A 68 -5.57 -10.74 -17.07
N ARG A 69 -5.74 -11.81 -16.31
CA ARG A 69 -7.07 -12.30 -15.87
C ARG A 69 -7.79 -11.30 -14.97
N ILE A 70 -7.08 -10.59 -14.10
CA ILE A 70 -7.70 -9.54 -13.29
C ILE A 70 -8.19 -8.40 -14.21
N ARG A 71 -7.37 -7.94 -15.14
CA ARG A 71 -7.73 -6.85 -16.09
C ARG A 71 -8.87 -7.19 -17.03
N GLU A 72 -9.12 -8.47 -17.32
CA GLU A 72 -10.28 -8.94 -18.07
C GLU A 72 -11.60 -8.83 -17.27
N ARG A 73 -11.51 -8.70 -15.94
CA ARG A 73 -12.64 -8.71 -15.02
C ARG A 73 -12.99 -7.34 -14.43
N CYS A 74 -11.98 -6.52 -14.15
CA CYS A 74 -12.15 -5.19 -13.58
C CYS A 74 -10.98 -4.27 -13.92
N ASP A 75 -11.18 -2.97 -13.74
CA ASP A 75 -10.19 -1.92 -14.01
C ASP A 75 -9.50 -1.38 -12.74
N ILE A 76 -9.52 -2.17 -11.65
CA ILE A 76 -8.81 -1.84 -10.42
C ILE A 76 -7.32 -1.57 -10.69
N ILE A 77 -6.73 -0.65 -9.97
CA ILE A 77 -5.29 -0.38 -10.04
C ILE A 77 -4.54 -1.54 -9.38
N LEU A 78 -3.66 -2.21 -10.12
CA LEU A 78 -2.87 -3.32 -9.61
C LEU A 78 -1.52 -2.84 -9.08
N GLN A 79 -1.23 -3.17 -7.81
CA GLN A 79 0.04 -2.94 -7.15
C GLN A 79 0.68 -4.28 -6.79
N ALA A 80 1.82 -4.61 -7.41
CA ALA A 80 2.57 -5.80 -7.03
C ALA A 80 3.30 -5.59 -5.70
N GLY A 81 3.11 -6.52 -4.78
CA GLY A 81 3.66 -6.54 -3.42
C GLY A 81 5.04 -7.19 -3.30
N VAL A 82 5.33 -7.77 -2.12
CA VAL A 82 6.61 -8.39 -1.74
C VAL A 82 7.79 -7.41 -1.84
N SER A 83 7.60 -6.24 -1.22
CA SER A 83 8.54 -5.11 -1.25
C SER A 83 9.92 -5.41 -0.65
N SER A 84 10.04 -6.51 0.11
CA SER A 84 11.27 -6.99 0.74
C SER A 84 12.18 -7.82 -0.19
N GLU A 85 11.67 -8.24 -1.35
CA GLU A 85 12.48 -8.99 -2.32
C GLU A 85 13.34 -8.07 -3.17
N SER A 86 14.50 -8.60 -3.61
CA SER A 86 15.38 -7.87 -4.53
C SER A 86 14.73 -7.65 -5.89
N ILE A 87 15.18 -6.66 -6.62
CA ILE A 87 14.69 -6.35 -7.96
C ILE A 87 14.82 -7.55 -8.93
N GLN A 88 15.85 -8.40 -8.74
CA GLN A 88 16.04 -9.60 -9.53
C GLN A 88 14.98 -10.67 -9.23
N GLN A 89 14.65 -10.87 -7.96
CA GLN A 89 13.58 -11.79 -7.55
C GLN A 89 12.21 -11.35 -8.07
N ARG A 90 12.01 -10.05 -8.21
CA ARG A 90 10.74 -9.43 -8.67
C ARG A 90 10.67 -9.24 -10.19
N LYS A 91 11.57 -9.87 -10.95
CA LYS A 91 11.56 -9.76 -12.42
C LYS A 91 10.21 -10.19 -13.03
N GLY A 92 9.60 -11.27 -12.53
CA GLY A 92 8.28 -11.72 -13.00
C GLY A 92 7.18 -10.68 -12.76
N ASP A 93 7.20 -10.01 -11.61
CA ASP A 93 6.27 -8.92 -11.30
C ASP A 93 6.45 -7.74 -12.27
N ILE A 94 7.70 -7.36 -12.57
CA ILE A 94 8.00 -6.28 -13.53
C ILE A 94 7.55 -6.67 -14.94
N ASP A 95 7.81 -7.90 -15.38
CA ASP A 95 7.41 -8.41 -16.68
C ASP A 95 5.88 -8.48 -16.84
N ALA A 96 5.15 -8.69 -15.75
CA ALA A 96 3.68 -8.68 -15.72
C ALA A 96 3.08 -7.27 -15.87
N LYS A 97 3.88 -6.21 -15.72
CA LYS A 97 3.49 -4.81 -15.91
C LYS A 97 2.25 -4.41 -15.08
N PRO A 98 2.29 -4.53 -13.75
CA PRO A 98 1.26 -3.92 -12.91
C PRO A 98 1.27 -2.40 -13.07
N ASP A 99 0.24 -1.71 -12.60
CA ASP A 99 0.21 -0.24 -12.62
C ASP A 99 1.22 0.36 -11.64
N MET A 100 1.39 -0.32 -10.51
CA MET A 100 2.25 0.10 -9.40
C MET A 100 3.04 -1.08 -8.84
N MET A 101 4.10 -0.76 -8.11
CA MET A 101 4.91 -1.73 -7.40
C MET A 101 5.42 -1.15 -6.08
N SER A 102 5.21 -1.86 -4.97
CA SER A 102 5.71 -1.44 -3.67
C SER A 102 7.22 -1.61 -3.59
N VAL A 103 7.89 -0.66 -2.95
CA VAL A 103 9.35 -0.69 -2.71
C VAL A 103 9.62 -0.26 -1.28
N MET A 104 10.21 -1.15 -0.51
CA MET A 104 10.64 -0.86 0.86
C MET A 104 11.88 0.03 0.86
N LEU A 105 11.83 1.13 1.59
CA LEU A 105 12.93 2.11 1.64
C LEU A 105 13.94 1.83 2.75
N ASN A 106 14.11 0.60 3.18
CA ASN A 106 14.93 0.30 4.35
C ASN A 106 15.82 -0.90 4.21
N HIS A 107 16.84 -0.90 5.08
CA HIS A 107 17.41 -2.13 5.64
C HIS A 107 16.66 -2.46 6.93
N ASP A 108 16.25 -3.70 7.07
CA ASP A 108 15.42 -4.10 8.18
C ASP A 108 15.67 -5.51 8.70
N ALA A 109 15.39 -5.68 10.00
CA ALA A 109 15.32 -6.97 10.64
C ALA A 109 13.90 -7.17 11.16
N GLU A 110 13.20 -8.15 10.62
CA GLU A 110 11.84 -8.47 11.00
C GLU A 110 11.76 -9.80 11.74
N TYR A 111 10.86 -9.90 12.69
CA TYR A 111 10.61 -11.11 13.43
C TYR A 111 9.13 -11.48 13.39
N PHE A 112 8.79 -12.38 12.48
CA PHE A 112 7.44 -12.89 12.35
C PHE A 112 7.37 -14.29 12.93
N ASN A 113 6.48 -14.53 13.88
CA ASN A 113 6.10 -15.89 14.28
C ASN A 113 7.28 -16.85 14.42
N GLN A 114 8.38 -16.40 15.01
CA GLN A 114 9.64 -17.12 15.16
C GLN A 114 10.50 -17.26 13.89
N VAL A 115 10.10 -16.66 12.79
CA VAL A 115 10.93 -16.52 11.59
C VAL A 115 11.59 -15.14 11.60
N ARG A 116 12.92 -15.14 11.61
CA ARG A 116 13.71 -13.90 11.49
C ARG A 116 13.98 -13.64 10.01
N LEU A 117 13.65 -12.44 9.56
CA LEU A 117 14.01 -11.94 8.24
C LEU A 117 14.90 -10.71 8.39
N ASP A 118 16.06 -10.76 7.77
CA ASP A 118 16.90 -9.57 7.61
C ASP A 118 16.71 -9.09 6.16
N ILE A 119 16.08 -7.91 6.02
CA ILE A 119 15.74 -7.33 4.74
C ILE A 119 16.69 -6.18 4.47
N LEU A 120 17.45 -6.29 3.40
CA LEU A 120 18.42 -5.28 3.01
C LEU A 120 18.13 -4.84 1.58
N HIS A 121 17.76 -3.56 1.43
CA HIS A 121 17.85 -2.86 0.16
C HIS A 121 19.04 -1.89 0.24
N PRO A 122 20.22 -2.26 -0.29
CA PRO A 122 21.33 -1.32 -0.41
C PRO A 122 20.90 -0.13 -1.26
N ILE A 123 21.53 1.00 -1.03
CA ILE A 123 21.13 2.26 -1.69
C ILE A 123 21.20 2.16 -3.22
N GLU A 124 22.14 1.38 -3.72
CA GLU A 124 22.33 1.13 -5.15
C GLU A 124 21.13 0.35 -5.73
N GLU A 125 20.53 -0.56 -4.97
CA GLU A 125 19.32 -1.27 -5.40
C GLU A 125 18.10 -0.35 -5.44
N LEU A 126 17.99 0.58 -4.48
CA LEU A 126 16.93 1.59 -4.52
C LEU A 126 17.06 2.51 -5.74
N GLU A 127 18.29 2.89 -6.12
CA GLU A 127 18.57 3.62 -7.37
C GLU A 127 18.16 2.79 -8.59
N GLU A 128 18.49 1.48 -8.61
CA GLU A 128 18.11 0.56 -9.68
C GLU A 128 16.58 0.44 -9.79
N TYR A 129 15.83 0.35 -8.68
CA TYR A 129 14.38 0.37 -8.68
C TYR A 129 13.82 1.64 -9.34
N CYS A 130 14.36 2.82 -9.03
CA CYS A 130 13.92 4.07 -9.67
C CYS A 130 14.06 4.01 -11.20
N ILE A 131 15.20 3.52 -11.69
CA ILE A 131 15.49 3.41 -13.12
C ILE A 131 14.59 2.36 -13.77
N LYS A 132 14.58 1.16 -13.20
CA LYS A 132 13.90 0.00 -13.81
C LYS A 132 12.38 0.16 -13.87
N LEU A 133 11.77 0.66 -12.81
CA LEU A 133 10.32 0.89 -12.79
C LEU A 133 9.92 2.01 -13.76
N LYS A 134 10.73 3.07 -13.87
CA LYS A 134 10.53 4.13 -14.86
C LYS A 134 10.60 3.59 -16.30
N GLU A 135 11.61 2.78 -16.63
CA GLU A 135 11.75 2.13 -17.94
C GLU A 135 10.58 1.21 -18.26
N SER A 136 10.04 0.52 -17.26
CA SER A 136 8.91 -0.40 -17.39
C SER A 136 7.55 0.29 -17.37
N ASN A 137 7.50 1.61 -17.17
CA ASN A 137 6.28 2.41 -16.97
C ASN A 137 5.42 1.90 -15.80
N ILE A 138 6.07 1.45 -14.72
CA ILE A 138 5.45 1.03 -13.47
C ILE A 138 5.70 2.11 -12.44
N LYS A 139 4.68 2.52 -11.70
CA LYS A 139 4.81 3.56 -10.68
C LYS A 139 5.23 2.96 -9.35
N PRO A 140 6.36 3.40 -8.75
CA PRO A 140 6.72 2.94 -7.41
C PRO A 140 5.75 3.50 -6.36
N GLU A 141 5.40 2.68 -5.39
CA GLU A 141 4.86 3.07 -4.12
C GLU A 141 5.94 2.82 -3.08
N TRP A 142 6.31 3.89 -2.35
CA TRP A 142 7.43 3.86 -1.41
C TRP A 142 6.92 3.52 -0.01
N GLU A 143 7.40 2.43 0.55
CA GLU A 143 7.03 1.98 1.88
C GLU A 143 7.93 2.62 2.94
N LEU A 144 7.33 3.42 3.82
CA LEU A 144 7.98 4.07 4.94
C LEU A 144 7.58 3.38 6.23
N TRP A 145 8.50 2.63 6.81
CA TRP A 145 8.25 1.84 8.01
C TRP A 145 8.55 2.61 9.30
N HIS A 146 9.56 3.46 9.29
CA HIS A 146 9.93 4.35 10.38
C HIS A 146 10.46 5.68 9.82
N THR A 147 10.79 6.62 10.69
CA THR A 147 11.28 7.94 10.28
C THR A 147 12.57 7.89 9.45
N GLY A 148 13.44 6.90 9.70
CA GLY A 148 14.68 6.71 8.93
C GLY A 148 14.43 6.41 7.44
N SER A 149 13.31 5.77 7.08
CA SER A 149 12.95 5.55 5.67
C SER A 149 12.81 6.86 4.89
N SER A 150 12.43 7.95 5.56
CA SER A 150 12.33 9.26 4.93
C SER A 150 13.69 9.80 4.48
N TRP A 151 14.79 9.38 5.13
CA TRP A 151 16.13 9.73 4.67
C TRP A 151 16.44 9.12 3.30
N ASN A 152 16.13 7.82 3.10
CA ASN A 152 16.32 7.15 1.81
C ASN A 152 15.49 7.81 0.71
N LEU A 153 14.23 8.17 0.99
CA LEU A 153 13.39 8.89 0.04
C LEU A 153 14.04 10.23 -0.37
N ASN A 154 14.49 11.03 0.60
CA ASN A 154 15.14 12.31 0.32
C ASN A 154 16.45 12.13 -0.46
N TYR A 155 17.22 11.08 -0.17
CA TYR A 155 18.40 10.74 -0.94
C TYR A 155 18.07 10.51 -2.44
N LEU A 156 17.03 9.72 -2.74
CA LEU A 156 16.60 9.48 -4.12
C LEU A 156 16.13 10.76 -4.82
N ILE A 157 15.48 11.66 -4.05
CA ILE A 157 15.08 12.98 -4.52
C ILE A 157 16.28 13.83 -4.87
N ASP A 158 17.24 13.95 -3.97
CA ASP A 158 18.45 14.80 -4.12
C ASP A 158 19.34 14.30 -5.26
N LYS A 159 19.32 12.99 -5.53
CA LYS A 159 19.96 12.36 -6.70
C LYS A 159 19.25 12.67 -8.02
N GLY A 160 18.04 13.23 -8.01
CA GLY A 160 17.26 13.51 -9.22
C GLY A 160 16.68 12.24 -9.89
N LEU A 161 16.54 11.14 -9.15
CA LEU A 161 16.03 9.89 -9.66
C LEU A 161 14.50 9.85 -9.72
N LEU A 162 13.84 10.77 -9.01
CA LEU A 162 12.38 10.89 -8.96
C LEU A 162 11.89 12.08 -9.78
N ASP A 163 10.86 11.86 -10.59
CA ASP A 163 10.22 12.92 -11.38
C ASP A 163 9.18 13.66 -10.55
N TRP A 164 9.52 14.87 -10.09
CA TRP A 164 8.62 15.70 -9.28
C TRP A 164 7.48 16.37 -10.05
N SER A 165 7.39 16.19 -11.36
CA SER A 165 6.25 16.65 -12.14
C SER A 165 4.96 15.85 -11.89
N ILE A 166 5.10 14.64 -11.33
CA ILE A 166 4.01 13.75 -10.97
C ILE A 166 3.99 13.49 -9.45
N PRO A 167 2.83 13.19 -8.85
CA PRO A 167 2.76 12.82 -7.43
C PRO A 167 3.53 11.53 -7.13
N HIS A 168 4.24 11.48 -6.00
CA HIS A 168 4.81 10.26 -5.46
C HIS A 168 3.88 9.63 -4.44
N ILE A 169 3.86 8.29 -4.39
CA ILE A 169 2.95 7.53 -3.56
C ILE A 169 3.75 6.92 -2.42
N LEU A 170 3.28 7.13 -1.20
CA LEU A 170 3.91 6.66 0.03
C LEU A 170 2.90 5.86 0.84
N THR A 171 3.33 4.78 1.50
CA THR A 171 2.57 4.14 2.58
C THR A 171 3.36 4.20 3.87
N LEU A 172 2.74 4.75 4.91
CA LEU A 172 3.27 4.77 6.26
C LEU A 172 2.78 3.54 7.01
N PHE A 173 3.70 2.69 7.44
CA PHE A 173 3.40 1.49 8.20
C PHE A 173 3.50 1.71 9.71
N PHE A 174 2.60 1.08 10.47
CA PHE A 174 2.53 1.15 11.92
C PHE A 174 2.30 -0.23 12.55
N ASN A 175 2.85 -0.45 13.73
CA ASN A 175 2.76 -1.70 14.51
C ASN A 175 3.29 -2.95 13.82
N TRP A 176 4.10 -2.81 12.77
CA TRP A 176 4.81 -3.95 12.21
C TRP A 176 5.79 -4.52 13.24
N PRO A 177 5.81 -5.83 13.49
CA PRO A 177 6.75 -6.42 14.45
C PRO A 177 8.18 -6.37 13.92
N GLY A 178 9.13 -6.07 14.81
CA GLY A 178 10.57 -6.06 14.47
C GLY A 178 11.22 -4.70 14.61
N GLY A 179 12.39 -4.52 14.01
CA GLY A 179 13.22 -3.32 14.12
C GLY A 179 12.64 -2.06 13.49
N MET A 180 11.63 -2.22 12.63
CA MET A 180 10.89 -1.14 11.98
C MET A 180 9.65 -0.67 12.75
N TRP A 181 9.42 -1.18 13.93
CA TRP A 181 8.23 -0.87 14.69
C TRP A 181 8.05 0.63 14.90
N SER A 182 6.85 1.10 14.63
CA SER A 182 6.38 2.46 14.88
C SER A 182 5.01 2.36 15.54
N PRO A 183 4.78 2.98 16.71
CA PRO A 183 3.52 2.79 17.43
C PRO A 183 2.32 3.35 16.67
N ALA A 184 1.22 2.58 16.61
CA ALA A 184 0.00 2.98 15.92
C ALA A 184 -0.82 3.97 16.77
N ASN A 185 -0.39 5.21 16.80
CA ASN A 185 -1.12 6.29 17.45
C ASN A 185 -1.08 7.59 16.64
N TYR A 186 -1.96 8.53 16.98
CA TYR A 186 -2.10 9.79 16.25
C TYR A 186 -0.87 10.70 16.36
N GLN A 187 -0.14 10.65 17.49
CA GLN A 187 1.06 11.47 17.68
C GLN A 187 2.16 11.05 16.72
N GLU A 188 2.40 9.74 16.61
CA GLU A 188 3.39 9.18 15.70
C GLU A 188 3.00 9.45 14.23
N TYR A 189 1.74 9.25 13.86
CA TYR A 189 1.26 9.59 12.52
C TYR A 189 1.49 11.08 12.20
N MET A 190 1.10 11.99 13.10
CA MET A 190 1.28 13.43 12.90
C MET A 190 2.76 13.83 12.88
N TYR A 191 3.59 13.14 13.65
CA TYR A 191 5.04 13.34 13.63
C TYR A 191 5.64 12.93 12.29
N ARG A 192 5.38 11.70 11.83
CA ARG A 192 5.91 11.16 10.57
C ARG A 192 5.37 11.91 9.35
N LYS A 193 4.14 12.38 9.41
CA LYS A 193 3.53 13.21 8.34
C LYS A 193 4.33 14.48 8.05
N LYS A 194 5.09 15.02 9.01
CA LYS A 194 5.96 16.20 8.81
C LYS A 194 7.11 15.96 7.84
N PHE A 195 7.53 14.71 7.68
CA PHE A 195 8.63 14.30 6.81
C PHE A 195 8.16 13.86 5.42
N ILE A 196 6.87 13.94 5.13
CA ILE A 196 6.33 13.67 3.80
C ILE A 196 6.61 14.88 2.89
N PRO A 197 7.33 14.68 1.77
CA PRO A 197 7.57 15.75 0.83
C PRO A 197 6.29 16.33 0.22
N PRO A 198 6.30 17.61 -0.23
CA PRO A 198 5.05 18.31 -0.62
C PRO A 198 4.26 17.68 -1.76
N ASN A 199 4.94 17.04 -2.72
CA ASN A 199 4.31 16.40 -3.88
C ASN A 199 4.11 14.90 -3.68
N CYS A 200 3.73 14.49 -2.47
CA CYS A 200 3.47 13.09 -2.15
C CYS A 200 2.03 12.89 -1.69
N ILE A 201 1.47 11.77 -2.12
CA ILE A 201 0.19 11.24 -1.67
C ILE A 201 0.51 10.08 -0.72
N HIS A 202 -0.08 10.10 0.46
CA HIS A 202 0.21 9.05 1.44
C HIS A 202 -1.02 8.24 1.81
N GLY A 203 -0.80 6.95 1.97
CA GLY A 203 -1.68 6.00 2.63
C GLY A 203 -1.10 5.59 3.99
N VAL A 204 -1.89 4.90 4.78
CA VAL A 204 -1.51 4.35 6.08
C VAL A 204 -1.95 2.90 6.17
N SER A 205 -1.03 2.04 6.61
CA SER A 205 -1.23 0.65 6.97
C SER A 205 -0.96 0.45 8.46
N VAL A 206 -1.75 -0.39 9.12
CA VAL A 206 -1.62 -0.68 10.56
C VAL A 206 -1.76 -2.17 10.81
N MET A 207 -0.76 -2.77 11.45
CA MET A 207 -0.66 -4.21 11.74
C MET A 207 -1.11 -4.52 13.19
N GLY A 208 -2.35 -4.23 13.55
CA GLY A 208 -2.81 -4.49 14.91
C GLY A 208 -4.19 -3.96 15.25
N GLU A 209 -4.61 -4.21 16.48
CA GLU A 209 -5.95 -3.84 16.99
C GLU A 209 -6.22 -2.33 17.01
N GLU A 210 -5.18 -1.51 16.93
CA GLU A 210 -5.28 -0.06 16.81
C GLU A 210 -5.69 0.40 15.40
N GLN A 211 -5.75 -0.52 14.43
CA GLN A 211 -5.99 -0.19 13.02
C GLN A 211 -7.22 0.70 12.85
N MET A 212 -8.36 0.29 13.37
CA MET A 212 -9.60 1.05 13.23
C MET A 212 -9.47 2.47 13.78
N LYS A 213 -8.88 2.62 14.97
CA LYS A 213 -8.75 3.92 15.65
C LYS A 213 -7.84 4.86 14.86
N LEU A 214 -6.67 4.36 14.41
CA LEU A 214 -5.72 5.18 13.69
C LEU A 214 -6.23 5.51 12.28
N LEU A 215 -6.82 4.54 11.55
CA LEU A 215 -7.30 4.79 10.21
C LEU A 215 -8.47 5.77 10.16
N VAL A 216 -9.40 5.74 11.14
CA VAL A 216 -10.44 6.77 11.26
C VAL A 216 -9.83 8.17 11.46
N PHE A 217 -8.78 8.28 12.28
CA PHE A 217 -8.04 9.53 12.43
C PHE A 217 -7.39 9.98 11.13
N VAL A 218 -6.74 9.06 10.40
CA VAL A 218 -6.11 9.31 9.09
C VAL A 218 -7.13 9.83 8.08
N LEU A 219 -8.30 9.19 7.98
CA LEU A 219 -9.39 9.59 7.09
C LEU A 219 -9.86 11.02 7.35
N THR A 220 -9.93 11.44 8.61
CA THR A 220 -10.33 12.80 8.97
C THR A 220 -9.21 13.84 8.79
N HIS A 221 -7.98 13.40 8.54
CA HIS A 221 -6.79 14.27 8.39
C HIS A 221 -6.17 14.23 6.98
N GLY A 222 -6.95 13.79 5.98
CA GLY A 222 -6.57 13.88 4.56
C GLY A 222 -5.61 12.79 4.09
N GLY A 223 -5.47 11.68 4.81
CA GLY A 223 -4.73 10.50 4.36
C GLY A 223 -5.63 9.49 3.64
N ASN A 224 -5.00 8.58 2.90
CA ASN A 224 -5.60 7.38 2.31
C ASN A 224 -5.34 6.18 3.23
N ILE A 225 -5.97 5.04 2.95
CA ILE A 225 -5.85 3.86 3.81
C ILE A 225 -5.51 2.61 3.00
N ARG A 226 -4.73 1.73 3.62
CA ARG A 226 -4.48 0.38 3.19
C ARG A 226 -5.08 -0.57 4.22
N VAL A 227 -5.90 -1.54 3.77
CA VAL A 227 -6.64 -2.47 4.63
C VAL A 227 -6.74 -3.84 3.99
N GLY A 228 -6.77 -4.88 4.79
CA GLY A 228 -6.95 -6.25 4.31
C GLY A 228 -6.29 -7.28 5.21
N THR A 229 -6.37 -8.54 4.80
CA THR A 229 -5.93 -9.69 5.59
C THR A 229 -4.43 -9.69 5.86
N GLU A 230 -3.61 -9.19 4.95
CA GLU A 230 -2.17 -9.06 5.14
C GLU A 230 -1.83 -8.19 6.35
N ASP A 231 -2.51 -7.05 6.48
CA ASP A 231 -2.23 -6.05 7.52
C ASP A 231 -2.93 -6.40 8.84
N TYR A 232 -4.27 -6.53 8.83
CA TYR A 232 -5.05 -6.88 10.01
C TYR A 232 -6.38 -7.53 9.61
N PRO A 233 -6.52 -8.86 9.80
CA PRO A 233 -7.66 -9.61 9.29
C PRO A 233 -8.95 -9.48 10.12
N PHE A 234 -8.99 -8.65 11.17
CA PHE A 234 -10.12 -8.56 12.08
C PHE A 234 -10.87 -7.23 11.92
N ILE A 235 -12.20 -7.29 11.94
CA ILE A 235 -13.05 -6.09 11.94
C ILE A 235 -13.56 -5.80 13.34
N LYS A 236 -14.00 -6.83 14.06
CA LYS A 236 -14.61 -6.72 15.37
C LYS A 236 -14.22 -7.90 16.25
N ASP A 237 -13.80 -7.61 17.50
CA ASP A 237 -13.65 -8.59 18.60
C ASP A 237 -12.76 -9.79 18.30
N LYS A 238 -11.72 -9.82 17.63
CA LYS A 238 -10.87 -10.98 17.29
C LYS A 238 -11.54 -12.03 16.40
N ASN A 239 -12.71 -11.75 15.84
CA ASN A 239 -13.28 -12.57 14.78
C ASN A 239 -12.72 -12.11 13.45
N PRO A 240 -12.05 -13.00 12.68
CA PRO A 240 -11.57 -12.63 11.36
C PRO A 240 -12.74 -12.26 10.45
N ALA A 241 -12.50 -11.31 9.56
CA ALA A 241 -13.39 -11.04 8.44
C ALA A 241 -13.56 -12.28 7.56
N LYS A 242 -14.68 -12.39 6.87
CA LYS A 242 -14.93 -13.52 5.95
C LYS A 242 -13.98 -13.49 4.76
N ASN A 243 -13.72 -12.30 4.24
CA ASN A 243 -12.84 -12.02 3.10
C ASN A 243 -12.39 -10.55 3.12
N ASN A 244 -11.52 -10.18 2.20
CA ASN A 244 -11.04 -8.81 2.07
C ASN A 244 -12.13 -7.82 1.65
N ALA A 245 -13.12 -8.24 0.88
CA ALA A 245 -14.24 -7.39 0.48
C ALA A 245 -15.07 -6.90 1.68
N GLU A 246 -15.26 -7.74 2.72
CA GLU A 246 -15.92 -7.33 3.96
C GLU A 246 -15.12 -6.24 4.71
N ILE A 247 -13.78 -6.36 4.72
CA ILE A 247 -12.91 -5.35 5.31
C ILE A 247 -13.03 -4.04 4.53
N VAL A 248 -12.89 -4.09 3.21
CA VAL A 248 -13.01 -2.90 2.33
C VAL A 248 -14.36 -2.23 2.54
N LYS A 249 -15.46 -2.99 2.49
CA LYS A 249 -16.82 -2.45 2.68
C LYS A 249 -16.98 -1.75 4.03
N THR A 250 -16.41 -2.30 5.08
CA THR A 250 -16.44 -1.68 6.41
C THR A 250 -15.83 -0.28 6.38
N TYR A 251 -14.66 -0.12 5.72
CA TYR A 251 -14.01 1.18 5.64
C TYR A 251 -14.70 2.14 4.65
N VAL A 252 -15.31 1.64 3.58
CA VAL A 252 -16.19 2.45 2.70
C VAL A 252 -17.35 3.03 3.51
N ASP A 253 -17.98 2.25 4.36
CA ASP A 253 -19.08 2.73 5.20
C ASP A 253 -18.59 3.73 6.27
N ILE A 254 -17.39 3.53 6.83
CA ILE A 254 -16.74 4.52 7.73
C ILE A 254 -16.48 5.83 6.98
N CYS A 255 -15.97 5.79 5.74
CA CYS A 255 -15.75 6.99 4.92
C CYS A 255 -17.02 7.82 4.76
N LYS A 256 -18.18 7.19 4.51
CA LYS A 256 -19.48 7.86 4.48
C LYS A 256 -19.83 8.56 5.80
N HIS A 257 -19.59 7.88 6.94
CA HIS A 257 -19.86 8.45 8.26
C HIS A 257 -18.98 9.67 8.59
N VAL A 258 -17.71 9.64 8.15
CA VAL A 258 -16.81 10.80 8.31
C VAL A 258 -16.93 11.81 7.16
N ARG A 259 -17.93 11.65 6.28
CA ARG A 259 -18.22 12.52 5.15
C ARG A 259 -17.04 12.69 4.19
N ARG A 260 -16.37 11.61 3.87
CA ARG A 260 -15.29 11.56 2.87
C ARG A 260 -15.69 10.58 1.77
N ASP A 261 -15.74 11.06 0.54
CA ASP A 261 -16.01 10.23 -0.63
C ASP A 261 -14.85 9.30 -0.93
N VAL A 262 -15.15 8.11 -1.39
CA VAL A 262 -14.16 7.13 -1.87
C VAL A 262 -13.98 7.31 -3.38
N ALA A 263 -12.73 7.29 -3.83
CA ALA A 263 -12.38 7.34 -5.24
C ALA A 263 -12.62 5.97 -5.89
N ASP A 264 -13.22 5.96 -7.06
CA ASP A 264 -13.18 4.81 -7.95
C ASP A 264 -11.79 4.68 -8.61
N PRO A 265 -11.48 3.57 -9.30
CA PRO A 265 -10.17 3.39 -9.93
C PRO A 265 -9.80 4.47 -10.94
N SER A 266 -10.77 5.00 -11.69
CA SER A 266 -10.50 6.04 -12.69
C SER A 266 -10.11 7.36 -12.03
N GLU A 267 -10.80 7.74 -10.98
CA GLU A 267 -10.50 8.92 -10.16
C GLU A 267 -9.17 8.75 -9.41
N ALA A 268 -8.93 7.54 -8.87
CA ALA A 268 -7.68 7.21 -8.20
C ALA A 268 -6.48 7.30 -9.17
N ARG A 269 -6.62 6.85 -10.44
CA ARG A 269 -5.55 7.02 -11.45
C ARG A 269 -5.18 8.50 -11.63
N VAL A 270 -6.17 9.38 -11.71
CA VAL A 270 -5.93 10.83 -11.82
C VAL A 270 -5.21 11.36 -10.58
N ILE A 271 -5.69 11.00 -9.38
CA ILE A 271 -5.11 11.42 -8.10
C ILE A 271 -3.65 10.95 -7.99
N LEU A 272 -3.40 9.68 -8.34
CA LEU A 272 -2.07 9.06 -8.25
C LEU A 272 -1.15 9.44 -9.40
N GLY A 273 -1.63 10.17 -10.42
CA GLY A 273 -0.85 10.51 -11.60
C GLY A 273 -0.43 9.27 -12.41
N LEU A 274 -1.29 8.26 -12.47
CA LEU A 274 -1.17 7.10 -13.36
C LEU A 274 -1.72 7.46 -14.75
N LYS A 275 -1.13 6.87 -15.79
CA LYS A 275 -1.57 7.07 -17.17
C LYS A 275 -2.71 6.14 -17.55
#